data_c9c36e301b6863cb15b169f127ddbaa7
#
_entry.id   c9c36e301b6863cb15b169f127ddbaa7
#
_cell.length_a   1.000
_cell.length_b   1.000
_cell.length_c   1.000
_cell.angle_alpha   90.00
_cell.angle_beta   90.00
_cell.angle_gamma   90.00
#
_symmetry.space_group_name_H-M   'P 1'
#
loop_
_entity.id
_entity.type
_entity.pdbx_description
1 polymer ?
#
loop_
_entity_poly.entity_id
_entity_poly.type
_entity_poly.pdbx_seq_one_letter_code
_entity_poly.pdbx_strand_id
1 'polypeptide(L)'
;MADRYVALWNEPDPERRRRAVEELWAADGVHLLQPPEDMRERAAELGFAETVLEARGHDALERRVARAHEEFVAGGGYAFREQGEAIRVGDAVKLTWVMVRPGEDEVLGGGVELLVLDGDDRIATDYQFPGL
;
A
#
# COMPACT_ATOMS: atom_id res chain seq x y z
N MET A 1 3.80 7.46 -11.73
CA MET A 1 3.78 6.21 -10.92
C MET A 1 3.18 6.43 -9.54
N ALA A 2 3.78 7.27 -8.70
CA ALA A 2 3.33 7.47 -7.32
C ALA A 2 1.89 7.98 -7.20
N ASP A 3 1.51 8.92 -8.05
CA ASP A 3 0.13 9.44 -8.11
C ASP A 3 -0.88 8.36 -8.44
N ARG A 4 -0.58 7.48 -9.39
CA ARG A 4 -1.45 6.34 -9.75
C ARG A 4 -1.51 5.29 -8.64
N TYR A 5 -0.40 5.08 -7.95
CA TYR A 5 -0.34 4.16 -6.82
C TYR A 5 -1.28 4.63 -5.70
N VAL A 6 -1.18 5.89 -5.30
CA VAL A 6 -2.05 6.44 -4.25
C VAL A 6 -3.51 6.49 -4.69
N ALA A 7 -3.77 6.87 -5.95
CA ALA A 7 -5.13 6.91 -6.50
C ALA A 7 -5.84 5.56 -6.45
N LEU A 8 -5.10 4.47 -6.64
CA LEU A 8 -5.64 3.11 -6.55
C LEU A 8 -6.34 2.85 -5.20
N TRP A 9 -5.73 3.26 -4.10
CA TRP A 9 -6.26 3.02 -2.75
C TRP A 9 -7.49 3.86 -2.45
N ASN A 10 -7.76 4.92 -3.22
CA ASN A 10 -8.95 5.76 -3.12
C ASN A 10 -10.06 5.38 -4.12
N GLU A 11 -9.77 4.51 -5.09
CA GLU A 11 -10.69 4.21 -6.20
C GLU A 11 -11.91 3.42 -5.72
N PRO A 12 -13.13 3.97 -5.85
CA PRO A 12 -14.35 3.28 -5.40
C PRO A 12 -14.85 2.18 -6.35
N ASP A 13 -14.49 2.24 -7.64
CA ASP A 13 -14.95 1.29 -8.63
C ASP A 13 -14.11 0.01 -8.62
N PRO A 14 -14.70 -1.17 -8.32
CA PRO A 14 -13.97 -2.43 -8.30
C PRO A 14 -13.28 -2.79 -9.61
N GLU A 15 -13.91 -2.49 -10.75
CA GLU A 15 -13.33 -2.78 -12.06
C GLU A 15 -12.11 -1.91 -12.35
N ARG A 16 -12.18 -0.63 -11.97
CA ARG A 16 -11.03 0.28 -12.10
C ARG A 16 -9.90 -0.10 -11.17
N ARG A 17 -10.22 -0.54 -9.94
CA ARG A 17 -9.19 -1.06 -9.02
C ARG A 17 -8.47 -2.25 -9.62
N ARG A 18 -9.21 -3.20 -10.18
CA ARG A 18 -8.61 -4.39 -10.82
C ARG A 18 -7.66 -3.99 -11.94
N ARG A 19 -8.09 -3.11 -12.83
CA ARG A 19 -7.25 -2.64 -13.93
C ARG A 19 -5.99 -1.93 -13.42
N ALA A 20 -6.13 -1.09 -12.40
CA ALA A 20 -4.98 -0.40 -11.82
C ALA A 20 -3.98 -1.38 -11.18
N VAL A 21 -4.46 -2.41 -10.50
CA VAL A 21 -3.59 -3.49 -9.98
C VAL A 21 -2.82 -4.16 -11.11
N GLU A 22 -3.50 -4.53 -12.19
CA GLU A 22 -2.87 -5.19 -13.34
C GLU A 22 -1.85 -4.29 -14.06
N GLU A 23 -2.08 -2.99 -14.07
CA GLU A 23 -1.18 -2.02 -14.70
C GLU A 23 0.03 -1.69 -13.82
N LEU A 24 -0.15 -1.62 -12.49
CA LEU A 24 0.89 -1.20 -11.56
C LEU A 24 1.80 -2.34 -11.12
N TRP A 25 1.25 -3.53 -10.82
CA TRP A 25 2.05 -4.66 -10.36
C TRP A 25 2.36 -5.66 -11.46
N ALA A 26 3.54 -6.27 -11.35
CA ALA A 26 3.86 -7.47 -12.09
C ALA A 26 2.86 -8.58 -11.74
N ALA A 27 2.68 -9.57 -12.63
CA ALA A 27 1.73 -10.66 -12.42
C ALA A 27 1.96 -11.43 -11.11
N ASP A 28 3.23 -11.58 -10.71
CA ASP A 28 3.65 -12.21 -9.47
C ASP A 28 4.09 -11.19 -8.42
N GLY A 29 3.68 -9.92 -8.58
CA GLY A 29 3.99 -8.84 -7.66
C GLY A 29 3.48 -9.10 -6.25
N VAL A 30 4.18 -8.56 -5.26
CA VAL A 30 3.86 -8.79 -3.86
C VAL A 30 3.82 -7.48 -3.07
N HIS A 31 2.88 -7.40 -2.15
CA HIS A 31 2.77 -6.34 -1.17
C HIS A 31 3.08 -6.92 0.21
N LEU A 32 4.09 -6.38 0.86
CA LEU A 32 4.54 -6.80 2.18
C LEU A 32 4.24 -5.68 3.16
N LEU A 33 3.32 -5.94 4.08
CA LEU A 33 2.89 -4.98 5.08
C LEU A 33 3.56 -5.29 6.41
N GLN A 34 4.21 -4.30 7.01
CA GLN A 34 4.70 -4.40 8.37
C GLN A 34 3.49 -4.52 9.31
N PRO A 35 3.38 -5.59 10.11
CA PRO A 35 2.23 -5.75 11.00
C PRO A 35 2.31 -4.77 12.18
N PRO A 36 1.17 -4.49 12.85
CA PRO A 36 1.14 -3.69 14.07
C PRO A 36 2.05 -4.28 15.15
N GLU A 37 2.53 -3.42 16.05
CA GLU A 37 3.47 -3.80 17.12
C GLU A 37 2.94 -4.92 18.00
N ASP A 38 1.68 -4.86 18.40
CA ASP A 38 1.03 -5.88 19.24
C ASP A 38 1.01 -7.24 18.53
N MET A 39 0.75 -7.28 17.24
CA MET A 39 0.80 -8.51 16.44
C MET A 39 2.22 -9.05 16.37
N ARG A 40 3.24 -8.19 16.20
CA ARG A 40 4.64 -8.61 16.16
C ARG A 40 5.09 -9.18 17.50
N GLU A 41 4.70 -8.54 18.61
CA GLU A 41 4.99 -9.01 19.96
C GLU A 41 4.36 -10.37 20.21
N ARG A 42 3.11 -10.56 19.84
CA ARG A 42 2.42 -11.83 20.02
C ARG A 42 3.07 -12.95 19.20
N ALA A 43 3.46 -12.66 17.97
CA ALA A 43 4.16 -13.62 17.12
C ALA A 43 5.50 -14.02 17.71
N ALA A 44 6.26 -13.06 18.26
CA ALA A 44 7.53 -13.34 18.93
C ALA A 44 7.35 -14.25 20.14
N GLU A 45 6.31 -14.03 20.96
CA GLU A 45 5.97 -14.90 22.08
C GLU A 45 5.67 -16.34 21.65
N LEU A 46 5.09 -16.50 20.45
CA LEU A 46 4.79 -17.81 19.87
C LEU A 46 5.95 -18.44 19.14
N GLY A 47 7.11 -17.79 19.10
CA GLY A 47 8.34 -18.32 18.51
C GLY A 47 8.55 -17.98 17.04
N PHE A 48 7.79 -17.07 16.47
CA PHE A 48 8.01 -16.59 15.09
C PHE A 48 9.14 -15.56 15.08
N ALA A 49 10.19 -15.80 14.30
CA ALA A 49 11.32 -14.89 14.18
C ALA A 49 10.96 -13.62 13.39
N GLU A 50 10.10 -13.76 12.40
CA GLU A 50 9.63 -12.65 11.56
C GLU A 50 8.12 -12.75 11.36
N THR A 51 7.47 -11.59 11.26
CA THR A 51 6.05 -11.51 10.96
C THR A 51 5.84 -10.53 9.83
N VAL A 52 5.25 -10.99 8.73
CA VAL A 52 4.96 -10.18 7.55
C VAL A 52 3.54 -10.51 7.08
N LEU A 53 2.78 -9.47 6.72
CA LEU A 53 1.48 -9.63 6.08
C LEU A 53 1.66 -9.54 4.57
N GLU A 54 1.55 -10.66 3.87
CA GLU A 54 1.82 -10.76 2.44
C GLU A 54 0.55 -10.86 1.61
N ALA A 55 0.53 -10.11 0.48
CA ALA A 55 -0.42 -10.32 -0.60
C ALA A 55 0.37 -10.50 -1.90
N ARG A 56 0.28 -11.67 -2.51
CA ARG A 56 1.03 -12.02 -3.72
C ARG A 56 0.08 -12.32 -4.87
N GLY A 57 0.39 -11.69 -6.02
CA GLY A 57 -0.38 -11.86 -7.25
C GLY A 57 -1.58 -10.91 -7.33
N HIS A 58 -2.10 -10.71 -8.54
CA HIS A 58 -3.15 -9.71 -8.79
C HIS A 58 -4.43 -9.96 -7.99
N ASP A 59 -4.84 -11.21 -7.80
CA ASP A 59 -6.06 -11.51 -7.06
C ASP A 59 -5.93 -11.16 -5.58
N ALA A 60 -4.80 -11.50 -4.95
CA ALA A 60 -4.55 -11.17 -3.55
C ALA A 60 -4.37 -9.67 -3.35
N LEU A 61 -3.67 -9.01 -4.28
CA LEU A 61 -3.49 -7.56 -4.26
C LEU A 61 -4.82 -6.82 -4.38
N GLU A 62 -5.67 -7.26 -5.31
CA GLU A 62 -7.00 -6.68 -5.47
C GLU A 62 -7.84 -6.82 -4.20
N ARG A 63 -7.84 -8.00 -3.58
CA ARG A 63 -8.57 -8.23 -2.32
C ARG A 63 -8.06 -7.31 -1.20
N ARG A 64 -6.74 -7.12 -1.10
CA ARG A 64 -6.17 -6.23 -0.09
C ARG A 64 -6.55 -4.77 -0.32
N VAL A 65 -6.49 -4.31 -1.56
CA VAL A 65 -6.89 -2.94 -1.91
C VAL A 65 -8.38 -2.73 -1.66
N ALA A 66 -9.23 -3.68 -2.05
CA ALA A 66 -10.67 -3.62 -1.82
C ALA A 66 -10.98 -3.57 -0.32
N ARG A 67 -10.30 -4.38 0.49
CA ARG A 67 -10.50 -4.41 1.93
C ARG A 67 -10.08 -3.10 2.60
N ALA A 68 -8.94 -2.56 2.21
CA ALA A 68 -8.47 -1.27 2.73
C ALA A 68 -9.42 -0.13 2.35
N HIS A 69 -9.90 -0.12 1.10
CA HIS A 69 -10.88 0.87 0.66
C HIS A 69 -12.17 0.78 1.48
N GLU A 70 -12.70 -0.41 1.67
CA GLU A 70 -13.90 -0.65 2.46
C GLU A 70 -13.74 -0.16 3.89
N GLU A 71 -12.61 -0.44 4.51
CA GLU A 71 -12.36 -0.10 5.91
C GLU A 71 -12.04 1.38 6.13
N PHE A 72 -11.18 1.97 5.31
CA PHE A 72 -10.67 3.31 5.54
C PHE A 72 -11.35 4.38 4.71
N VAL A 73 -11.68 4.12 3.47
CA VAL A 73 -12.26 5.12 2.57
C VAL A 73 -13.78 5.11 2.65
N ALA A 74 -14.42 4.01 2.29
CA ALA A 74 -15.88 3.92 2.29
C ALA A 74 -16.45 3.90 3.72
N GLY A 75 -15.86 3.09 4.61
CA GLY A 75 -16.34 2.94 5.97
C GLY A 75 -15.81 3.98 6.95
N GLY A 76 -14.56 4.41 6.77
CA GLY A 76 -13.87 5.34 7.67
C GLY A 76 -13.99 6.81 7.29
N GLY A 77 -14.35 7.12 6.05
CA GLY A 77 -14.43 8.49 5.56
C GLY A 77 -13.08 9.17 5.36
N TYR A 78 -12.00 8.39 5.20
CA TYR A 78 -10.67 8.92 4.95
C TYR A 78 -10.35 8.92 3.45
N ALA A 79 -9.32 9.66 3.08
CA ALA A 79 -8.70 9.60 1.77
C ALA A 79 -7.17 9.48 1.95
N PHE A 80 -6.53 8.80 1.03
CA PHE A 80 -5.07 8.72 0.99
C PHE A 80 -4.52 9.77 0.03
N ARG A 81 -3.42 10.39 0.42
CA ARG A 81 -2.78 11.44 -0.37
C ARG A 81 -1.27 11.26 -0.32
N GLU A 82 -0.61 11.51 -1.45
CA GLU A 82 0.84 11.55 -1.49
C GLU A 82 1.34 12.78 -0.73
N GLN A 83 2.39 12.60 0.07
CA GLN A 83 3.04 13.69 0.79
C GLN A 83 4.45 13.90 0.24
N GLY A 84 4.68 15.07 -0.36
CA GLY A 84 5.93 15.38 -1.02
C GLY A 84 6.10 14.62 -2.33
N GLU A 85 7.27 14.71 -2.92
CA GLU A 85 7.58 14.01 -4.17
C GLU A 85 8.16 12.63 -3.89
N ALA A 86 7.75 11.65 -4.69
CA ALA A 86 8.37 10.33 -4.68
C ALA A 86 9.81 10.44 -5.21
N ILE A 87 10.69 9.64 -4.64
CA ILE A 87 12.11 9.61 -5.01
C ILE A 87 12.43 8.25 -5.60
N ARG A 88 13.10 8.25 -6.77
CA ARG A 88 13.54 7.01 -7.42
C ARG A 88 15.07 6.93 -7.40
N VAL A 89 15.58 5.77 -7.00
CA VAL A 89 16.99 5.40 -7.10
C VAL A 89 17.06 4.02 -7.75
N GLY A 90 17.62 3.95 -8.97
CA GLY A 90 17.64 2.68 -9.70
C GLY A 90 16.24 2.14 -9.94
N ASP A 91 15.97 0.96 -9.46
CA ASP A 91 14.65 0.30 -9.55
C ASP A 91 13.78 0.49 -8.30
N ALA A 92 14.26 1.25 -7.31
CA ALA A 92 13.53 1.51 -6.07
C ALA A 92 12.87 2.89 -6.09
N VAL A 93 11.60 2.93 -5.71
CA VAL A 93 10.81 4.17 -5.54
C VAL A 93 10.35 4.27 -4.11
N LYS A 94 10.70 5.37 -3.45
CA LYS A 94 10.21 5.68 -2.11
C LYS A 94 9.12 6.75 -2.22
N LEU A 95 7.96 6.49 -1.65
CA LEU A 95 6.90 7.50 -1.54
C LEU A 95 6.35 7.52 -0.11
N THR A 96 5.89 8.69 0.29
CA THR A 96 5.21 8.89 1.58
C THR A 96 3.75 9.18 1.30
N TRP A 97 2.87 8.52 2.02
CA TRP A 97 1.43 8.78 1.93
C TRP A 97 0.89 9.19 3.28
N VAL A 98 -0.18 9.96 3.25
CA VAL A 98 -0.88 10.39 4.46
C VAL A 98 -2.37 10.08 4.32
N MET A 99 -3.02 9.94 5.46
CA MET A 99 -4.44 9.73 5.58
C MET A 99 -5.07 11.00 6.12
N VAL A 100 -6.04 11.53 5.37
CA VAL A 100 -6.74 12.78 5.70
C VAL A 100 -8.24 12.59 5.53
N ARG A 101 -9.04 13.49 6.08
CA ARG A 101 -10.45 13.58 5.72
C ARG A 101 -10.57 14.42 4.46
N PRO A 102 -11.43 14.03 3.48
CA PRO A 102 -11.61 14.82 2.26
C PRO A 102 -11.96 16.28 2.57
N GLY A 103 -11.22 17.21 1.95
CA GLY A 103 -11.40 18.64 2.15
C GLY A 103 -10.68 19.21 3.38
N GLU A 104 -9.99 18.39 4.15
CA GLU A 104 -9.21 18.81 5.31
C GLU A 104 -7.73 18.52 5.10
N ASP A 105 -6.86 19.33 5.73
CA ASP A 105 -5.41 19.19 5.60
C ASP A 105 -4.76 18.48 6.79
N GLU A 106 -5.53 18.21 7.86
CA GLU A 106 -5.00 17.52 9.03
C GLU A 106 -4.58 16.10 8.69
N VAL A 107 -3.32 15.77 8.97
CA VAL A 107 -2.79 14.42 8.80
C VAL A 107 -3.17 13.57 10.00
N LEU A 108 -3.95 12.51 9.74
CA LEU A 108 -4.46 11.59 10.77
C LEU A 108 -3.64 10.30 10.87
N GLY A 109 -2.76 10.06 9.93
CA GLY A 109 -1.92 8.90 9.87
C GLY A 109 -1.17 8.87 8.56
N GLY A 110 -0.38 7.86 8.34
CA GLY A 110 0.36 7.72 7.11
C GLY A 110 1.39 6.61 7.16
N GLY A 111 2.24 6.59 6.18
CA GLY A 111 3.28 5.60 6.06
C GLY A 111 4.21 5.87 4.89
N VAL A 112 5.13 4.95 4.73
CA VAL A 112 6.11 4.97 3.64
C VAL A 112 5.99 3.68 2.85
N GLU A 113 6.01 3.81 1.52
CA GLU A 113 6.13 2.68 0.61
C GLU A 113 7.53 2.67 0.00
N LEU A 114 8.11 1.50 -0.07
CA LEU A 114 9.29 1.26 -0.88
C LEU A 114 8.90 0.30 -1.99
N LEU A 115 8.82 0.80 -3.22
CA LEU A 115 8.44 0.03 -4.39
C LEU A 115 9.69 -0.40 -5.14
N VAL A 116 9.85 -1.70 -5.37
CA VAL A 116 10.90 -2.22 -6.22
C VAL A 116 10.29 -2.61 -7.56
N LEU A 117 10.77 -2.00 -8.64
CA LEU A 117 10.20 -2.16 -9.97
C LEU A 117 10.97 -3.21 -10.76
N ASP A 118 10.26 -3.91 -11.65
CA ASP A 118 10.87 -4.83 -12.60
C ASP A 118 11.33 -4.11 -13.88
N GLY A 119 11.80 -4.85 -14.88
CA GLY A 119 12.29 -4.30 -16.15
C GLY A 119 11.22 -3.59 -16.98
N ASP A 120 9.93 -3.81 -16.70
CA ASP A 120 8.81 -3.16 -17.37
C ASP A 120 8.22 -2.00 -16.54
N ASP A 121 8.93 -1.57 -15.51
CA ASP A 121 8.50 -0.54 -14.56
C ASP A 121 7.20 -0.90 -13.82
N ARG A 122 6.92 -2.19 -13.66
CA ARG A 122 5.85 -2.68 -12.80
C ARG A 122 6.40 -3.04 -11.43
N ILE A 123 5.54 -2.93 -10.41
CA ILE A 123 5.94 -3.23 -9.05
C ILE A 123 6.13 -4.75 -8.88
N ALA A 124 7.36 -5.16 -8.62
CA ALA A 124 7.68 -6.54 -8.24
C ALA A 124 7.46 -6.76 -6.75
N THR A 125 7.90 -5.80 -5.93
CA THR A 125 7.75 -5.86 -4.48
C THR A 125 7.40 -4.47 -3.94
N ASP A 126 6.41 -4.43 -3.09
CA ASP A 126 5.96 -3.23 -2.39
C ASP A 126 6.14 -3.48 -0.89
N TYR A 127 7.04 -2.72 -0.26
CA TYR A 127 7.24 -2.76 1.19
C TYR A 127 6.49 -1.59 1.82
N GLN A 128 5.51 -1.89 2.65
CA GLN A 128 4.74 -0.86 3.34
C GLN A 128 5.13 -0.76 4.80
N PHE A 129 5.49 0.46 5.22
CA PHE A 129 5.82 0.79 6.61
C PHE A 129 4.80 1.79 7.12
N PRO A 130 3.73 1.34 7.82
CA PRO A 130 2.76 2.25 8.42
C PRO A 130 3.40 3.07 9.54
N GLY A 131 2.92 4.29 9.69
CA GLY A 131 3.41 5.23 10.69
C GLY A 131 4.27 6.34 10.10
N LEU A 132 4.29 7.46 10.77
CA LEU A 132 5.07 8.65 10.40
C LEU A 132 5.89 9.11 11.61
#